data_4540b9777de6ef2723399e8ad34910d9
#
_entry.id   4540b9777de6ef2723399e8ad34910d9
#
_cell.length_a   1.000
_cell.length_b   1.000
_cell.length_c   1.000
_cell.angle_alpha   90.00
_cell.angle_beta   90.00
_cell.angle_gamma   90.00
#
_symmetry.space_group_name_H-M   'P 1'
#
loop_
_entity.id
_entity.type
_entity.pdbx_description
1 polymer ?
#
loop_
_entity_poly.entity_id
_entity_poly.type
_entity_poly.pdbx_seq_one_letter_code
_entity_poly.pdbx_strand_id
1 'polypeptide(L)'
;MVQVSPPDRHGYCSIGTSVDCTRAALQCANVVIGQINKFMPRTHGDGIIHLSNFDRVVYHDNPIYGWAPKPVAPVDETIGSLVGHTLVEDGATLQMGIGTIPNAVLASLGNHQHLGIHSEMFSDGVLSLVKSGVVTGSKKTRETGKLVSTFLIGSQELYDFVDDNPMVDMVDVGYTNNPAIIARHHKMTAINSAIEVDLTGQVVSDSIGKRMYSGVGGQVDFLRGAAVSPGGKAIITLPSRTSGGQSRIVPHIQEGAGVVTTRAHVHYVVTEYGVAFLFGKSMSKRAKELIKIAHPDDRAMLEEKARERGLLGPAPVQVHRAPSPNGKQPKVDPPLSTKSGAGKR
;
A
#
# COMPACT_ATOMS: atom_id res chain seq x y z
N MET A 1 5.44 14.74 -26.50
CA MET A 1 6.86 14.34 -26.60
C MET A 1 7.06 13.15 -25.69
N VAL A 2 7.69 12.07 -26.19
CA VAL A 2 7.90 10.83 -25.44
C VAL A 2 9.32 10.34 -25.64
N GLN A 3 9.95 9.80 -24.58
CA GLN A 3 11.25 9.15 -24.66
C GLN A 3 11.07 7.65 -24.92
N VAL A 4 11.85 7.08 -25.83
CA VAL A 4 11.71 5.68 -26.24
C VAL A 4 13.08 5.01 -26.40
N SER A 5 13.09 3.67 -26.33
CA SER A 5 14.28 2.88 -26.67
C SER A 5 14.66 3.03 -28.14
N PRO A 6 15.87 2.67 -28.54
CA PRO A 6 16.20 2.49 -29.96
C PRO A 6 15.22 1.52 -30.64
N PRO A 7 14.94 1.71 -31.95
CA PRO A 7 14.10 0.77 -32.68
C PRO A 7 14.83 -0.57 -32.88
N ASP A 8 14.07 -1.64 -32.83
CA ASP A 8 14.54 -2.96 -33.20
C ASP A 8 14.64 -3.11 -34.73
N ARG A 9 15.07 -4.28 -35.22
CA ARG A 9 15.18 -4.59 -36.64
C ARG A 9 13.90 -4.45 -37.46
N HIS A 10 12.76 -4.40 -36.76
CA HIS A 10 11.42 -4.26 -37.34
C HIS A 10 10.88 -2.83 -37.23
N GLY A 11 11.63 -1.90 -36.65
CA GLY A 11 11.24 -0.51 -36.47
C GLY A 11 10.41 -0.25 -35.19
N TYR A 12 10.35 -1.19 -34.26
CA TYR A 12 9.60 -1.01 -33.00
C TYR A 12 10.51 -0.50 -31.88
N CYS A 13 10.07 0.54 -31.20
CA CYS A 13 10.62 1.09 -29.98
C CYS A 13 9.79 0.66 -28.77
N SER A 14 10.36 0.76 -27.56
CA SER A 14 9.62 0.68 -26.31
C SER A 14 9.54 2.06 -25.65
N ILE A 15 8.38 2.42 -25.10
CA ILE A 15 8.26 3.61 -24.23
C ILE A 15 8.86 3.37 -22.83
N GLY A 16 9.42 2.18 -22.60
CA GLY A 16 10.36 1.87 -21.53
C GLY A 16 9.73 1.89 -20.14
N THR A 17 10.27 2.75 -19.27
CA THR A 17 10.01 2.72 -17.83
C THR A 17 8.62 3.25 -17.40
N SER A 18 7.84 3.83 -18.32
CA SER A 18 6.56 4.50 -18.00
C SER A 18 5.58 4.34 -19.15
N VAL A 19 4.73 3.33 -19.07
CA VAL A 19 3.65 3.06 -20.03
C VAL A 19 2.39 3.81 -19.61
N ASP A 20 1.98 3.67 -18.38
CA ASP A 20 0.88 4.35 -17.65
C ASP A 20 -0.20 4.98 -18.55
N CYS A 21 -0.39 6.29 -18.50
CA CYS A 21 -1.25 7.06 -19.39
C CYS A 21 -0.52 7.50 -20.68
N THR A 22 0.77 7.23 -20.81
CA THR A 22 1.60 7.65 -21.95
C THR A 22 1.10 7.05 -23.26
N ARG A 23 0.70 5.77 -23.24
CA ARG A 23 0.12 5.10 -24.40
C ARG A 23 -1.16 5.79 -24.89
N ALA A 24 -2.08 6.09 -24.00
CA ALA A 24 -3.33 6.79 -24.34
C ALA A 24 -3.04 8.22 -24.86
N ALA A 25 -2.09 8.90 -24.25
CA ALA A 25 -1.66 10.23 -24.71
C ALA A 25 -1.09 10.19 -26.13
N LEU A 26 -0.29 9.18 -26.47
CA LEU A 26 0.24 8.98 -27.84
C LEU A 26 -0.87 8.74 -28.87
N GLN A 27 -1.92 8.02 -28.50
CA GLN A 27 -3.07 7.75 -29.37
C GLN A 27 -3.95 8.98 -29.62
N CYS A 28 -4.00 9.92 -28.66
CA CYS A 28 -4.84 11.11 -28.73
C CYS A 28 -4.12 12.37 -29.18
N ALA A 29 -2.79 12.36 -29.23
CA ALA A 29 -1.99 13.53 -29.59
C ALA A 29 -2.08 13.85 -31.08
N ASN A 30 -2.23 15.13 -31.43
CA ASN A 30 -2.19 15.60 -32.83
C ASN A 30 -0.78 15.56 -33.44
N VAL A 31 0.26 15.68 -32.61
CA VAL A 31 1.66 15.61 -33.02
C VAL A 31 2.44 14.80 -31.99
N VAL A 32 3.13 13.79 -32.44
CA VAL A 32 3.94 12.89 -31.60
C VAL A 32 5.41 13.05 -31.96
N ILE A 33 6.23 13.44 -30.97
CA ILE A 33 7.68 13.57 -31.12
C ILE A 33 8.35 12.53 -30.23
N GLY A 34 9.10 11.59 -30.85
CA GLY A 34 9.87 10.56 -30.17
C GLY A 34 11.30 11.01 -29.90
N GLN A 35 11.75 10.97 -28.65
CA GLN A 35 13.19 11.06 -28.33
C GLN A 35 13.75 9.65 -28.22
N ILE A 36 14.56 9.24 -29.17
CA ILE A 36 15.24 7.94 -29.14
C ILE A 36 16.47 8.08 -28.26
N ASN A 37 16.49 7.26 -27.19
CA ASN A 37 17.54 7.26 -26.17
C ASN A 37 18.02 5.83 -25.91
N LYS A 38 19.30 5.56 -26.12
CA LYS A 38 19.90 4.24 -25.92
C LYS A 38 19.88 3.76 -24.46
N PHE A 39 19.71 4.66 -23.51
CA PHE A 39 19.60 4.32 -22.08
C PHE A 39 18.17 3.94 -21.66
N MET A 40 17.17 4.15 -22.54
CA MET A 40 15.80 3.71 -22.27
C MET A 40 15.70 2.19 -22.42
N PRO A 41 15.38 1.43 -21.37
CA PRO A 41 15.26 -0.02 -21.48
C PRO A 41 14.12 -0.40 -22.42
N ARG A 42 14.31 -1.50 -23.14
CA ARG A 42 13.28 -2.12 -23.95
C ARG A 42 12.40 -3.00 -23.07
N THR A 43 11.30 -2.47 -22.61
CA THR A 43 10.32 -3.26 -21.81
C THR A 43 9.28 -3.91 -22.70
N HIS A 44 8.77 -5.08 -22.27
CA HIS A 44 7.67 -5.79 -22.92
C HIS A 44 6.31 -5.30 -22.44
N GLY A 45 5.24 -5.69 -23.12
CA GLY A 45 3.86 -5.32 -22.80
C GLY A 45 3.30 -4.27 -23.75
N ASP A 46 2.49 -3.36 -23.23
CA ASP A 46 1.73 -2.38 -24.01
C ASP A 46 2.56 -1.19 -24.50
N GLY A 47 3.82 -1.09 -24.07
CA GLY A 47 4.72 0.03 -24.38
C GLY A 47 5.40 -0.04 -25.74
N ILE A 48 5.12 -1.04 -26.59
CA ILE A 48 5.76 -1.19 -27.89
C ILE A 48 5.06 -0.32 -28.93
N ILE A 49 5.85 0.52 -29.61
CA ILE A 49 5.38 1.49 -30.63
C ILE A 49 6.27 1.48 -31.85
N HIS A 50 5.70 1.45 -33.06
CA HIS A 50 6.45 1.50 -34.29
C HIS A 50 6.85 2.94 -34.65
N LEU A 51 8.04 3.14 -35.25
CA LEU A 51 8.57 4.45 -35.66
C LEU A 51 7.60 5.28 -36.51
N SER A 52 6.75 4.64 -37.31
CA SER A 52 5.73 5.34 -38.15
C SER A 52 4.67 6.08 -37.36
N ASN A 53 4.59 5.84 -36.06
CA ASN A 53 3.65 6.56 -35.16
C ASN A 53 4.22 7.91 -34.69
N PHE A 54 5.45 8.24 -35.02
CA PHE A 54 6.07 9.53 -34.70
C PHE A 54 6.06 10.46 -35.92
N ASP A 55 5.55 11.68 -35.74
CA ASP A 55 5.67 12.74 -36.74
C ASP A 55 7.12 13.24 -36.88
N ARG A 56 7.86 13.19 -35.78
CA ARG A 56 9.28 13.56 -35.69
C ARG A 56 10.01 12.70 -34.68
N VAL A 57 11.28 12.46 -34.94
CA VAL A 57 12.20 11.79 -34.01
C VAL A 57 13.42 12.65 -33.75
N VAL A 58 13.93 12.60 -32.54
CA VAL A 58 15.16 13.23 -32.10
C VAL A 58 16.03 12.16 -31.46
N TYR A 59 17.26 12.01 -31.88
CA TYR A 59 18.26 11.13 -31.28
C TYR A 59 18.99 11.92 -30.19
N HIS A 60 18.79 11.54 -28.94
CA HIS A 60 19.47 12.19 -27.82
C HIS A 60 19.65 11.22 -26.69
N ASP A 61 20.90 10.84 -26.44
CA ASP A 61 21.29 9.91 -25.38
C ASP A 61 21.48 10.65 -24.07
N ASN A 62 20.69 10.26 -23.06
CA ASN A 62 20.79 10.78 -21.71
C ASN A 62 20.44 9.67 -20.70
N PRO A 63 21.23 9.47 -19.64
CA PRO A 63 20.90 8.50 -18.62
C PRO A 63 19.48 8.71 -18.07
N ILE A 64 18.77 7.60 -17.83
CA ILE A 64 17.45 7.65 -17.23
C ILE A 64 17.58 8.12 -15.78
N TYR A 65 16.62 8.93 -15.35
CA TYR A 65 16.59 9.41 -13.96
C TYR A 65 16.51 8.24 -12.99
N GLY A 66 17.52 8.14 -12.14
CA GLY A 66 17.59 7.13 -11.09
C GLY A 66 17.04 7.67 -9.75
N TRP A 67 16.47 6.78 -8.96
CA TRP A 67 16.02 7.08 -7.61
C TRP A 67 16.79 6.21 -6.63
N ALA A 68 17.56 6.83 -5.74
CA ALA A 68 18.16 6.14 -4.61
C ALA A 68 17.15 6.05 -3.46
N PRO A 69 16.89 4.84 -2.90
CA PRO A 69 16.01 4.68 -1.77
C PRO A 69 16.57 5.43 -0.55
N LYS A 70 15.67 6.10 0.20
CA LYS A 70 16.04 6.73 1.47
C LYS A 70 16.29 5.65 2.54
N PRO A 71 17.18 5.92 3.52
CA PRO A 71 17.33 5.05 4.68
C PRO A 71 15.97 4.82 5.38
N VAL A 72 15.71 3.58 5.78
CA VAL A 72 14.48 3.20 6.47
C VAL A 72 14.61 3.60 7.95
N ALA A 73 13.61 4.28 8.49
CA ALA A 73 13.59 4.62 9.91
C ALA A 73 13.12 3.42 10.76
N PRO A 74 13.53 3.30 12.06
CA PRO A 74 13.11 2.18 12.92
C PRO A 74 11.58 2.01 13.03
N VAL A 75 10.82 3.11 12.99
CA VAL A 75 9.35 3.09 12.98
C VAL A 75 8.83 2.38 11.70
N ASP A 76 9.41 2.73 10.56
CA ASP A 76 9.03 2.14 9.27
C ASP A 76 9.41 0.65 9.20
N GLU A 77 10.57 0.27 9.77
CA GLU A 77 10.99 -1.14 9.90
C GLU A 77 9.99 -1.95 10.73
N THR A 78 9.52 -1.38 11.86
CA THR A 78 8.53 -2.02 12.73
C THR A 78 7.22 -2.24 11.97
N ILE A 79 6.73 -1.21 11.26
CA ILE A 79 5.51 -1.31 10.44
C ILE A 79 5.71 -2.35 9.33
N GLY A 80 6.84 -2.30 8.62
CA GLY A 80 7.17 -3.23 7.55
C GLY A 80 7.18 -4.68 8.02
N SER A 81 7.82 -4.95 9.16
CA SER A 81 7.86 -6.26 9.81
C SER A 81 6.48 -6.75 10.22
N LEU A 82 5.64 -5.89 10.83
CA LEU A 82 4.27 -6.23 11.18
C LEU A 82 3.45 -6.62 9.94
N VAL A 83 3.52 -5.84 8.87
CA VAL A 83 2.80 -6.16 7.62
C VAL A 83 3.30 -7.47 7.01
N GLY A 84 4.62 -7.61 6.82
CA GLY A 84 5.20 -8.78 6.17
C GLY A 84 4.89 -10.07 6.92
N HIS A 85 5.14 -10.11 8.23
CA HIS A 85 4.98 -11.35 9.01
C HIS A 85 3.54 -11.68 9.37
N THR A 86 2.61 -10.70 9.44
CA THR A 86 1.25 -10.98 9.91
C THR A 86 0.19 -10.92 8.82
N LEU A 87 0.43 -10.19 7.73
CA LEU A 87 -0.58 -9.93 6.72
C LEU A 87 -0.24 -10.48 5.32
N VAL A 88 1.04 -10.58 4.96
CA VAL A 88 1.43 -11.19 3.68
C VAL A 88 1.47 -12.71 3.83
N GLU A 89 0.87 -13.42 2.89
CA GLU A 89 0.86 -14.87 2.84
C GLU A 89 1.67 -15.38 1.65
N ASP A 90 2.19 -16.61 1.73
CA ASP A 90 2.80 -17.29 0.59
C ASP A 90 1.83 -17.35 -0.59
N GLY A 91 2.36 -17.12 -1.78
CA GLY A 91 1.59 -17.07 -3.02
C GLY A 91 0.73 -15.81 -3.18
N ALA A 92 0.82 -14.83 -2.29
CA ALA A 92 0.11 -13.56 -2.43
C ALA A 92 0.56 -12.79 -3.68
N THR A 93 -0.36 -12.07 -4.31
CA THR A 93 -0.06 -11.08 -5.35
C THR A 93 -0.02 -9.70 -4.71
N LEU A 94 1.12 -9.00 -4.82
CA LEU A 94 1.39 -7.75 -4.13
C LEU A 94 1.17 -6.55 -5.03
N GLN A 95 0.58 -5.51 -4.47
CA GLN A 95 0.68 -4.13 -4.92
C GLN A 95 1.36 -3.31 -3.83
N MET A 96 2.33 -2.52 -4.23
CA MET A 96 3.11 -1.69 -3.31
C MET A 96 3.43 -0.34 -3.95
N GLY A 97 3.47 0.71 -3.14
CA GLY A 97 3.95 2.03 -3.54
C GLY A 97 5.47 2.16 -3.40
N ILE A 98 5.96 3.37 -3.52
CA ILE A 98 7.33 3.79 -3.19
C ILE A 98 7.37 4.41 -1.79
N GLY A 99 8.55 4.40 -1.17
CA GLY A 99 8.81 5.03 0.12
C GLY A 99 9.42 4.08 1.12
N THR A 100 9.68 4.60 2.32
CA THR A 100 10.40 3.87 3.36
C THR A 100 9.61 2.68 3.91
N ILE A 101 8.29 2.83 4.13
CA ILE A 101 7.44 1.73 4.61
C ILE A 101 7.31 0.60 3.58
N PRO A 102 6.96 0.84 2.29
CA PRO A 102 6.97 -0.20 1.27
C PRO A 102 8.31 -0.93 1.17
N ASN A 103 9.44 -0.21 1.23
CA ASN A 103 10.76 -0.82 1.22
C ASN A 103 11.01 -1.70 2.46
N ALA A 104 10.56 -1.25 3.64
CA ALA A 104 10.65 -2.04 4.87
C ALA A 104 9.80 -3.32 4.80
N VAL A 105 8.60 -3.25 4.20
CA VAL A 105 7.78 -4.44 3.96
C VAL A 105 8.52 -5.41 3.04
N LEU A 106 9.01 -4.97 1.88
CA LEU A 106 9.76 -5.83 0.95
C LEU A 106 10.96 -6.49 1.63
N ALA A 107 11.72 -5.75 2.42
CA ALA A 107 12.85 -6.29 3.17
C ALA A 107 12.47 -7.39 4.18
N SER A 108 11.23 -7.37 4.70
CA SER A 108 10.73 -8.38 5.64
C SER A 108 10.22 -9.67 4.98
N LEU A 109 10.10 -9.71 3.63
CA LEU A 109 9.51 -10.83 2.90
C LEU A 109 10.47 -11.93 2.48
N GLY A 110 11.75 -11.87 2.88
CA GLY A 110 12.79 -12.80 2.43
C GLY A 110 12.52 -14.29 2.69
N ASN A 111 11.65 -14.63 3.63
CA ASN A 111 11.26 -16.01 3.95
C ASN A 111 9.94 -16.47 3.30
N HIS A 112 9.29 -15.61 2.52
CA HIS A 112 8.05 -15.96 1.81
C HIS A 112 8.34 -16.77 0.55
N GLN A 113 7.30 -17.40 0.01
CA GLN A 113 7.39 -18.24 -1.18
C GLN A 113 6.35 -17.86 -2.22
N HIS A 114 6.76 -17.90 -3.49
CA HIS A 114 5.88 -17.79 -4.66
C HIS A 114 5.06 -16.49 -4.70
N LEU A 115 5.58 -15.38 -4.19
CA LEU A 115 4.93 -14.10 -4.31
C LEU A 115 4.81 -13.68 -5.78
N GLY A 116 3.79 -12.89 -6.10
CA GLY A 116 3.56 -12.29 -7.40
C GLY A 116 3.49 -10.76 -7.30
N ILE A 117 3.68 -10.08 -8.42
CA ILE A 117 3.54 -8.63 -8.53
C ILE A 117 2.44 -8.31 -9.55
N HIS A 118 1.46 -7.52 -9.12
CA HIS A 118 0.51 -6.78 -9.96
C HIS A 118 0.31 -5.42 -9.28
N SER A 119 1.02 -4.42 -9.75
CA SER A 119 1.16 -3.13 -9.07
C SER A 119 1.21 -2.00 -10.08
N GLU A 120 0.71 -0.83 -9.71
CA GLU A 120 0.88 0.38 -10.53
C GLU A 120 2.36 0.63 -10.80
N MET A 121 3.21 0.43 -9.78
CA MET A 121 4.65 0.59 -9.91
C MET A 121 5.41 -0.46 -9.10
N PHE A 122 6.69 -0.66 -9.42
CA PHE A 122 7.63 -1.33 -8.55
C PHE A 122 9.03 -0.68 -8.59
N SER A 123 9.86 -0.99 -7.60
CA SER A 123 11.20 -0.42 -7.40
C SER A 123 12.21 -1.51 -7.04
N ASP A 124 13.46 -1.11 -6.75
CA ASP A 124 14.58 -2.01 -6.42
C ASP A 124 14.27 -3.06 -5.35
N GLY A 125 13.42 -2.75 -4.39
CA GLY A 125 13.05 -3.72 -3.33
C GLY A 125 12.42 -5.01 -3.89
N VAL A 126 11.72 -4.95 -5.03
CA VAL A 126 11.19 -6.14 -5.70
C VAL A 126 12.30 -6.95 -6.35
N LEU A 127 13.32 -6.28 -6.90
CA LEU A 127 14.42 -6.94 -7.60
C LEU A 127 15.18 -7.93 -6.69
N SER A 128 15.44 -7.57 -5.44
CA SER A 128 16.09 -8.47 -4.48
C SER A 128 15.28 -9.74 -4.21
N LEU A 129 13.95 -9.63 -4.13
CA LEU A 129 13.04 -10.77 -3.93
C LEU A 129 12.91 -11.64 -5.18
N VAL A 130 13.02 -11.07 -6.37
CA VAL A 130 13.11 -11.84 -7.62
C VAL A 130 14.40 -12.64 -7.67
N LYS A 131 15.55 -12.00 -7.39
CA LYS A 131 16.86 -12.66 -7.40
C LYS A 131 16.97 -13.79 -6.38
N SER A 132 16.35 -13.66 -5.22
CA SER A 132 16.29 -14.71 -4.18
C SER A 132 15.26 -15.80 -4.46
N GLY A 133 14.43 -15.68 -5.51
CA GLY A 133 13.39 -16.65 -5.86
C GLY A 133 12.12 -16.56 -5.00
N VAL A 134 11.99 -15.55 -4.17
CA VAL A 134 10.77 -15.27 -3.38
C VAL A 134 9.62 -14.83 -4.27
N VAL A 135 9.90 -13.91 -5.21
CA VAL A 135 8.94 -13.44 -6.22
C VAL A 135 9.13 -14.26 -7.50
N THR A 136 8.20 -15.15 -7.76
CA THR A 136 8.19 -16.00 -8.96
C THR A 136 6.99 -15.75 -9.86
N GLY A 137 5.93 -15.13 -9.34
CA GLY A 137 4.65 -14.99 -10.03
C GLY A 137 3.91 -16.30 -10.31
N SER A 138 4.45 -17.46 -9.89
CA SER A 138 3.94 -18.80 -10.26
C SER A 138 2.55 -19.09 -9.70
N LYS A 139 2.13 -18.40 -8.64
CA LYS A 139 0.81 -18.54 -8.02
C LYS A 139 -0.18 -17.43 -8.42
N LYS A 140 0.25 -16.49 -9.27
CA LYS A 140 -0.69 -15.50 -9.82
C LYS A 140 -1.81 -16.16 -10.60
N THR A 141 -3.03 -15.69 -10.42
CA THR A 141 -4.21 -16.21 -11.12
C THR A 141 -4.28 -15.70 -12.57
N ARG A 142 -3.63 -14.57 -12.85
CA ARG A 142 -3.49 -13.96 -14.17
C ARG A 142 -2.02 -13.61 -14.41
N GLU A 143 -1.63 -13.58 -15.68
CA GLU A 143 -0.25 -13.30 -16.10
C GLU A 143 0.75 -14.11 -15.23
N THR A 144 0.52 -15.41 -15.11
CA THR A 144 1.35 -16.33 -14.30
C THR A 144 2.81 -16.27 -14.74
N GLY A 145 3.70 -16.12 -13.77
CA GLY A 145 5.15 -15.98 -14.02
C GLY A 145 5.59 -14.59 -14.44
N LYS A 146 4.68 -13.61 -14.49
CA LYS A 146 4.99 -12.23 -14.88
C LYS A 146 4.93 -11.26 -13.71
N LEU A 147 5.84 -10.28 -13.71
CA LEU A 147 5.72 -9.05 -12.94
C LEU A 147 4.94 -8.06 -13.80
N VAL A 148 3.76 -7.64 -13.35
CA VAL A 148 2.91 -6.71 -14.09
C VAL A 148 2.94 -5.35 -13.41
N SER A 149 3.29 -4.31 -14.19
CA SER A 149 3.32 -2.92 -13.71
C SER A 149 3.00 -1.96 -14.85
N THR A 150 2.77 -0.69 -14.53
CA THR A 150 2.57 0.34 -15.54
C THR A 150 3.71 1.35 -15.60
N PHE A 151 4.43 1.55 -14.50
CA PHE A 151 5.71 2.26 -14.50
C PHE A 151 6.66 1.69 -13.45
N LEU A 152 7.93 2.08 -13.54
CA LEU A 152 8.95 1.72 -12.56
C LEU A 152 9.95 2.87 -12.39
N ILE A 153 10.54 2.95 -11.21
CA ILE A 153 11.60 3.88 -10.88
C ILE A 153 12.57 3.25 -9.88
N GLY A 154 13.85 3.37 -10.13
CA GLY A 154 14.87 2.79 -9.24
C GLY A 154 16.30 3.07 -9.71
N SER A 155 17.19 2.16 -9.39
CA SER A 155 18.59 2.19 -9.77
C SER A 155 18.83 1.76 -11.22
N GLN A 156 20.05 1.94 -11.71
CA GLN A 156 20.47 1.39 -12.99
C GLN A 156 20.32 -0.14 -13.03
N GLU A 157 20.56 -0.83 -11.91
CA GLU A 157 20.40 -2.28 -11.81
C GLU A 157 18.95 -2.73 -12.08
N LEU A 158 17.95 -1.96 -11.64
CA LEU A 158 16.55 -2.20 -11.97
C LEU A 158 16.29 -2.00 -13.47
N TYR A 159 16.86 -0.96 -14.07
CA TYR A 159 16.68 -0.69 -15.50
C TYR A 159 17.35 -1.75 -16.36
N ASP A 160 18.53 -2.22 -15.98
CA ASP A 160 19.21 -3.34 -16.64
C ASP A 160 18.42 -4.66 -16.50
N PHE A 161 17.78 -4.87 -15.36
CA PHE A 161 16.95 -6.06 -15.13
C PHE A 161 15.71 -6.10 -16.02
N VAL A 162 15.08 -4.96 -16.27
CA VAL A 162 13.83 -4.91 -17.08
C VAL A 162 14.10 -4.83 -18.57
N ASP A 163 15.35 -4.53 -18.98
CA ASP A 163 15.72 -4.44 -20.39
C ASP A 163 15.60 -5.81 -21.07
N ASP A 164 14.76 -5.87 -22.09
CA ASP A 164 14.44 -7.07 -22.89
C ASP A 164 14.09 -8.32 -22.04
N ASN A 165 13.50 -8.11 -20.86
CA ASN A 165 13.17 -9.18 -19.92
C ASN A 165 11.70 -9.62 -20.09
N PRO A 166 11.43 -10.82 -20.63
CA PRO A 166 10.07 -11.31 -20.85
C PRO A 166 9.31 -11.63 -19.54
N MET A 167 9.99 -11.64 -18.39
CA MET A 167 9.33 -11.77 -17.08
C MET A 167 8.55 -10.51 -16.68
N VAL A 168 8.88 -9.35 -17.28
CA VAL A 168 8.29 -8.06 -16.94
C VAL A 168 7.31 -7.63 -18.02
N ASP A 169 6.06 -7.40 -17.66
CA ASP A 169 5.04 -6.83 -18.54
C ASP A 169 4.67 -5.42 -18.05
N MET A 170 5.04 -4.42 -18.86
CA MET A 170 4.68 -3.03 -18.64
C MET A 170 3.42 -2.70 -19.43
N VAL A 171 2.30 -2.55 -18.73
CA VAL A 171 0.97 -2.47 -19.35
C VAL A 171 0.29 -1.12 -19.08
N ASP A 172 -0.74 -0.82 -19.87
CA ASP A 172 -1.54 0.40 -19.72
C ASP A 172 -2.18 0.49 -18.32
N VAL A 173 -2.26 1.71 -17.77
CA VAL A 173 -2.83 1.95 -16.45
C VAL A 173 -4.30 1.55 -16.36
N GLY A 174 -5.05 1.64 -17.45
CA GLY A 174 -6.43 1.19 -17.52
C GLY A 174 -6.58 -0.33 -17.32
N TYR A 175 -5.51 -1.10 -17.54
CA TYR A 175 -5.45 -2.52 -17.20
C TYR A 175 -4.97 -2.72 -15.77
N THR A 176 -3.81 -2.16 -15.41
CA THR A 176 -3.14 -2.39 -14.13
C THR A 176 -4.00 -1.95 -12.96
N ASN A 177 -4.61 -0.75 -13.05
CA ASN A 177 -5.40 -0.15 -11.98
C ASN A 177 -6.90 -0.50 -12.07
N ASN A 178 -7.29 -1.45 -12.92
CA ASN A 178 -8.68 -1.84 -13.03
C ASN A 178 -9.12 -2.71 -11.83
N PRO A 179 -10.03 -2.25 -10.97
CA PRO A 179 -10.43 -3.00 -9.78
C PRO A 179 -11.01 -4.38 -10.10
N ALA A 180 -11.66 -4.56 -11.27
CA ALA A 180 -12.20 -5.84 -11.70
C ALA A 180 -11.09 -6.84 -12.10
N ILE A 181 -9.96 -6.36 -12.60
CA ILE A 181 -8.77 -7.18 -12.90
C ILE A 181 -8.04 -7.50 -11.61
N ILE A 182 -7.79 -6.49 -10.77
CA ILE A 182 -7.13 -6.63 -9.46
C ILE A 182 -7.86 -7.66 -8.60
N ALA A 183 -9.19 -7.62 -8.55
CA ALA A 183 -10.03 -8.54 -7.78
C ALA A 183 -9.92 -10.02 -8.21
N ARG A 184 -9.43 -10.30 -9.42
CA ARG A 184 -9.25 -11.68 -9.93
C ARG A 184 -7.95 -12.33 -9.46
N HIS A 185 -7.02 -11.58 -8.90
CA HIS A 185 -5.84 -12.15 -8.26
C HIS A 185 -6.22 -12.69 -6.89
N HIS A 186 -5.96 -13.98 -6.65
CA HIS A 186 -6.14 -14.54 -5.32
C HIS A 186 -5.10 -13.97 -4.35
N LYS A 187 -5.51 -13.77 -3.08
CA LYS A 187 -4.66 -13.17 -2.04
C LYS A 187 -4.04 -11.83 -2.48
N MET A 188 -4.82 -11.03 -3.23
CA MET A 188 -4.36 -9.69 -3.61
C MET A 188 -4.09 -8.87 -2.36
N THR A 189 -2.85 -8.50 -2.13
CA THR A 189 -2.42 -7.76 -0.94
C THR A 189 -1.98 -6.38 -1.38
N ALA A 190 -2.86 -5.40 -1.20
CA ALA A 190 -2.62 -4.00 -1.55
C ALA A 190 -2.13 -3.23 -0.32
N ILE A 191 -0.92 -2.66 -0.40
CA ILE A 191 -0.25 -1.98 0.71
C ILE A 191 0.01 -0.54 0.30
N ASN A 192 -0.68 0.38 0.96
CA ASN A 192 -0.63 1.81 0.67
C ASN A 192 -0.40 2.62 1.94
N SER A 193 0.17 3.81 1.77
CA SER A 193 0.42 4.73 2.89
C SER A 193 -0.66 5.81 2.98
N ALA A 194 -0.79 6.42 4.17
CA ALA A 194 -1.70 7.52 4.41
C ALA A 194 -1.02 8.68 5.13
N ILE A 195 -1.61 9.88 5.01
CA ILE A 195 -1.26 11.06 5.77
C ILE A 195 -1.95 11.02 7.13
N GLU A 196 -3.26 10.71 7.14
CA GLU A 196 -4.04 10.54 8.37
C GLU A 196 -5.22 9.59 8.17
N VAL A 197 -5.70 8.99 9.26
CA VAL A 197 -6.89 8.12 9.30
C VAL A 197 -7.78 8.56 10.45
N ASP A 198 -9.08 8.80 10.19
CA ASP A 198 -10.03 9.14 11.24
C ASP A 198 -10.55 7.91 12.00
N LEU A 199 -11.17 8.13 13.17
CA LEU A 199 -11.71 7.05 14.02
C LEU A 199 -12.79 6.18 13.37
N THR A 200 -13.27 6.52 12.18
CA THR A 200 -14.20 5.71 11.41
C THR A 200 -13.53 4.88 10.31
N GLY A 201 -12.24 5.17 10.02
CA GLY A 201 -11.46 4.53 8.97
C GLY A 201 -11.48 5.27 7.63
N GLN A 202 -11.84 6.55 7.60
CA GLN A 202 -11.64 7.41 6.43
C GLN A 202 -10.16 7.75 6.28
N VAL A 203 -9.62 7.66 5.07
CA VAL A 203 -8.19 7.79 4.79
C VAL A 203 -7.92 9.01 3.92
N VAL A 204 -7.01 9.86 4.38
CA VAL A 204 -6.42 10.96 3.63
C VAL A 204 -5.02 10.59 3.19
N SER A 205 -4.71 10.76 1.91
CA SER A 205 -3.40 10.39 1.35
C SER A 205 -2.80 11.44 0.40
N ASP A 206 -3.60 12.34 -0.14
CA ASP A 206 -3.22 13.30 -1.18
C ASP A 206 -3.15 14.76 -0.71
N SER A 207 -3.58 15.03 0.53
CA SER A 207 -3.68 16.39 1.05
C SER A 207 -3.32 16.50 2.54
N ILE A 208 -2.85 17.67 2.97
CA ILE A 208 -2.60 18.04 4.36
C ILE A 208 -3.48 19.26 4.63
N GLY A 209 -4.62 19.02 5.27
CA GLY A 209 -5.67 20.05 5.37
C GLY A 209 -6.05 20.56 3.98
N LYS A 210 -6.02 21.86 3.77
CA LYS A 210 -6.38 22.52 2.50
C LYS A 210 -5.28 22.46 1.42
N ARG A 211 -4.08 21.95 1.76
CA ARG A 211 -2.95 21.89 0.83
C ARG A 211 -2.90 20.53 0.14
N MET A 212 -3.02 20.52 -1.18
CA MET A 212 -2.75 19.33 -1.98
C MET A 212 -1.26 18.94 -1.89
N TYR A 213 -0.99 17.69 -1.59
CA TYR A 213 0.35 17.11 -1.46
C TYR A 213 0.75 16.30 -2.69
N SER A 214 -0.20 15.58 -3.28
CA SER A 214 -0.01 14.75 -4.46
C SER A 214 -1.30 14.64 -5.28
N GLY A 215 -1.24 13.90 -6.39
CA GLY A 215 -2.43 13.34 -7.02
C GLY A 215 -2.99 12.17 -6.21
N VAL A 216 -4.20 11.73 -6.56
CA VAL A 216 -4.89 10.61 -5.92
C VAL A 216 -4.15 9.28 -6.15
N GLY A 217 -3.60 9.06 -7.37
CA GLY A 217 -2.97 7.80 -7.76
C GLY A 217 -3.92 6.61 -7.77
N GLY A 218 -3.37 5.40 -7.78
CA GLY A 218 -4.13 4.14 -7.83
C GLY A 218 -4.54 3.56 -6.47
N GLN A 219 -4.33 4.26 -5.35
CA GLN A 219 -4.59 3.72 -4.02
C GLN A 219 -5.98 3.11 -3.88
N VAL A 220 -7.03 3.85 -4.28
CA VAL A 220 -8.41 3.39 -4.13
C VAL A 220 -8.73 2.21 -5.05
N ASP A 221 -8.14 2.17 -6.25
CA ASP A 221 -8.36 1.09 -7.21
C ASP A 221 -7.84 -0.24 -6.66
N PHE A 222 -6.62 -0.23 -6.15
CA PHE A 222 -5.99 -1.42 -5.57
C PHE A 222 -6.64 -1.85 -4.26
N LEU A 223 -6.94 -0.92 -3.35
CA LEU A 223 -7.64 -1.26 -2.10
C LEU A 223 -9.04 -1.82 -2.38
N ARG A 224 -9.78 -1.26 -3.33
CA ARG A 224 -11.10 -1.75 -3.74
C ARG A 224 -11.00 -3.15 -4.35
N GLY A 225 -10.06 -3.37 -5.27
CA GLY A 225 -9.85 -4.68 -5.89
C GLY A 225 -9.42 -5.73 -4.86
N ALA A 226 -8.47 -5.40 -3.99
CA ALA A 226 -8.01 -6.28 -2.92
C ALA A 226 -9.11 -6.61 -1.90
N ALA A 227 -9.99 -5.64 -1.59
CA ALA A 227 -11.10 -5.85 -0.65
C ALA A 227 -12.10 -6.92 -1.09
N VAL A 228 -12.23 -7.18 -2.39
CA VAL A 228 -13.15 -8.19 -2.94
C VAL A 228 -12.44 -9.40 -3.54
N SER A 229 -11.10 -9.38 -3.59
CA SER A 229 -10.29 -10.53 -4.01
C SER A 229 -10.44 -11.69 -3.03
N PRO A 230 -10.52 -12.96 -3.48
CA PRO A 230 -10.50 -14.13 -2.59
C PRO A 230 -9.21 -14.16 -1.76
N GLY A 231 -9.33 -14.06 -0.42
CA GLY A 231 -8.20 -13.96 0.50
C GLY A 231 -7.44 -12.63 0.44
N GLY A 232 -8.00 -11.63 -0.23
CA GLY A 232 -7.36 -10.33 -0.42
C GLY A 232 -7.30 -9.48 0.85
N LYS A 233 -6.33 -8.56 0.89
CA LYS A 233 -6.09 -7.66 2.02
C LYS A 233 -5.85 -6.23 1.54
N ALA A 234 -6.75 -5.33 1.93
CA ALA A 234 -6.65 -3.90 1.69
C ALA A 234 -6.02 -3.23 2.93
N ILE A 235 -4.76 -2.84 2.82
CA ILE A 235 -3.91 -2.43 3.94
C ILE A 235 -3.51 -0.95 3.78
N ILE A 236 -3.72 -0.18 4.83
CA ILE A 236 -3.19 1.18 4.99
C ILE A 236 -2.11 1.16 6.07
N THR A 237 -0.97 1.77 5.79
CA THR A 237 0.17 1.86 6.70
C THR A 237 0.53 3.32 6.95
N LEU A 238 0.82 3.67 8.18
CA LEU A 238 1.32 5.00 8.54
C LEU A 238 2.01 4.97 9.91
N PRO A 239 3.04 5.80 10.17
CA PRO A 239 3.50 6.04 11.53
C PRO A 239 2.36 6.61 12.36
N SER A 240 2.29 6.28 13.64
CA SER A 240 1.22 6.79 14.53
C SER A 240 1.28 8.32 14.71
N ARG A 241 2.47 8.90 14.60
CA ARG A 241 2.72 10.35 14.69
C ARG A 241 3.57 10.87 13.53
N THR A 242 3.43 12.16 13.25
CA THR A 242 4.37 12.89 12.38
C THR A 242 5.71 13.09 13.09
N SER A 243 6.74 13.51 12.36
CA SER A 243 8.02 13.94 12.95
C SER A 243 7.87 15.12 13.92
N GLY A 244 6.81 15.92 13.78
CA GLY A 244 6.45 16.98 14.71
C GLY A 244 5.62 16.55 15.92
N GLY A 245 5.41 15.22 16.12
CA GLY A 245 4.69 14.67 17.27
C GLY A 245 3.17 14.71 17.17
N GLN A 246 2.59 15.10 16.04
CA GLN A 246 1.14 15.13 15.84
C GLN A 246 0.60 13.73 15.51
N SER A 247 -0.51 13.34 16.12
CA SER A 247 -1.18 12.07 15.82
C SER A 247 -1.66 12.02 14.37
N ARG A 248 -1.45 10.85 13.72
CA ARG A 248 -1.99 10.55 12.39
C ARG A 248 -3.26 9.70 12.46
N ILE A 249 -3.58 9.13 13.64
CA ILE A 249 -4.92 8.63 13.94
C ILE A 249 -5.67 9.80 14.56
N VAL A 250 -6.70 10.29 13.88
CA VAL A 250 -7.35 11.57 14.23
C VAL A 250 -8.84 11.38 14.54
N PRO A 251 -9.42 12.22 15.40
CA PRO A 251 -10.87 12.18 15.66
C PRO A 251 -11.69 12.44 14.40
N HIS A 252 -11.30 13.44 13.63
CA HIS A 252 -11.86 13.85 12.33
C HIS A 252 -10.69 14.15 11.39
N ILE A 253 -10.86 13.89 10.11
CA ILE A 253 -9.90 14.39 9.11
C ILE A 253 -9.81 15.91 9.19
N GLN A 254 -8.64 16.45 8.87
CA GLN A 254 -8.41 17.91 8.89
C GLN A 254 -9.37 18.61 7.92
N GLU A 255 -9.79 19.81 8.29
CA GLU A 255 -10.65 20.64 7.44
C GLU A 255 -10.00 20.90 6.07
N GLY A 256 -10.73 20.60 5.01
CA GLY A 256 -10.28 20.75 3.62
C GLY A 256 -9.49 19.58 3.07
N ALA A 257 -9.16 18.55 3.88
CA ALA A 257 -8.50 17.35 3.41
C ALA A 257 -9.46 16.45 2.63
N GLY A 258 -8.95 15.81 1.56
CA GLY A 258 -9.71 14.89 0.72
C GLY A 258 -9.70 13.46 1.28
N VAL A 259 -10.83 12.75 1.19
CA VAL A 259 -10.89 11.32 1.48
C VAL A 259 -10.53 10.56 0.22
N VAL A 260 -9.30 10.07 0.12
CA VAL A 260 -8.85 9.24 -1.01
C VAL A 260 -9.46 7.86 -0.93
N THR A 261 -9.47 7.23 0.24
CA THR A 261 -10.09 5.93 0.43
C THR A 261 -11.13 5.99 1.54
N THR A 262 -12.37 5.62 1.18
CA THR A 262 -13.46 5.60 2.16
C THR A 262 -13.33 4.41 3.10
N ARG A 263 -13.98 4.51 4.26
CA ARG A 263 -14.04 3.43 5.27
C ARG A 263 -14.59 2.09 4.73
N ALA A 264 -15.25 2.11 3.58
CA ALA A 264 -15.84 0.90 2.98
C ALA A 264 -14.77 -0.05 2.43
N HIS A 265 -13.62 0.48 2.00
CA HIS A 265 -12.58 -0.29 1.30
C HIS A 265 -11.37 -0.62 2.18
N VAL A 266 -11.24 -0.04 3.38
CA VAL A 266 -10.11 -0.27 4.28
C VAL A 266 -10.38 -1.50 5.15
N HIS A 267 -9.54 -2.54 5.00
CA HIS A 267 -9.63 -3.73 5.85
C HIS A 267 -8.68 -3.64 7.06
N TYR A 268 -7.45 -3.20 6.83
CA TYR A 268 -6.41 -3.13 7.84
C TYR A 268 -5.80 -1.73 7.88
N VAL A 269 -5.51 -1.26 9.08
CA VAL A 269 -4.66 -0.09 9.33
C VAL A 269 -3.51 -0.54 10.22
N VAL A 270 -2.27 -0.21 9.86
CA VAL A 270 -1.07 -0.65 10.58
C VAL A 270 -0.24 0.56 10.96
N THR A 271 0.14 0.61 12.22
CA THR A 271 1.15 1.52 12.76
C THR A 271 2.23 0.71 13.46
N GLU A 272 3.27 1.36 13.98
CA GLU A 272 4.29 0.71 14.82
C GLU A 272 3.73 0.10 16.12
N TYR A 273 2.51 0.46 16.52
CA TYR A 273 1.83 -0.08 17.70
C TYR A 273 0.92 -1.27 17.42
N GLY A 274 0.82 -1.71 16.18
CA GLY A 274 0.08 -2.93 15.83
C GLY A 274 -0.83 -2.79 14.61
N VAL A 275 -1.74 -3.77 14.50
CA VAL A 275 -2.66 -3.95 13.38
C VAL A 275 -4.10 -3.78 13.84
N ALA A 276 -4.83 -2.85 13.23
CA ALA A 276 -6.27 -2.67 13.39
C ALA A 276 -7.01 -3.33 12.23
N PHE A 277 -7.81 -4.35 12.47
CA PHE A 277 -8.71 -4.95 11.49
C PHE A 277 -10.07 -4.26 11.57
N LEU A 278 -10.53 -3.65 10.46
CA LEU A 278 -11.73 -2.80 10.44
C LEU A 278 -12.91 -3.41 9.68
N PHE A 279 -12.67 -4.36 8.77
CA PHE A 279 -13.72 -4.94 7.94
C PHE A 279 -14.79 -5.65 8.77
N GLY A 280 -16.06 -5.43 8.45
CA GLY A 280 -17.20 -6.02 9.16
C GLY A 280 -17.41 -5.50 10.58
N LYS A 281 -16.67 -4.50 11.06
CA LYS A 281 -16.81 -3.94 12.41
C LYS A 281 -17.73 -2.72 12.44
N SER A 282 -18.51 -2.60 13.53
CA SER A 282 -19.31 -1.41 13.82
C SER A 282 -18.42 -0.19 14.04
N MET A 283 -18.95 1.04 13.91
CA MET A 283 -18.20 2.28 14.13
C MET A 283 -17.52 2.32 15.49
N SER A 284 -18.21 1.87 16.55
CA SER A 284 -17.62 1.77 17.89
C SER A 284 -16.42 0.81 17.94
N LYS A 285 -16.53 -0.35 17.29
CA LYS A 285 -15.41 -1.30 17.24
C LYS A 285 -14.24 -0.76 16.40
N ARG A 286 -14.52 -0.08 15.28
CA ARG A 286 -13.50 0.57 14.46
C ARG A 286 -12.71 1.60 15.27
N ALA A 287 -13.42 2.51 15.97
CA ALA A 287 -12.79 3.51 16.81
C ALA A 287 -11.89 2.88 17.87
N LYS A 288 -12.36 1.84 18.56
CA LYS A 288 -11.56 1.11 19.57
C LYS A 288 -10.29 0.49 18.98
N GLU A 289 -10.40 -0.14 17.80
CA GLU A 289 -9.23 -0.76 17.14
C GLU A 289 -8.20 0.30 16.70
N LEU A 290 -8.67 1.42 16.15
CA LEU A 290 -7.78 2.52 15.71
C LEU A 290 -7.10 3.20 16.91
N ILE A 291 -7.81 3.40 18.01
CA ILE A 291 -7.23 3.95 19.25
C ILE A 291 -6.13 3.03 19.80
N LYS A 292 -6.30 1.71 19.75
CA LYS A 292 -5.28 0.75 20.22
C LYS A 292 -3.94 0.90 19.48
N ILE A 293 -3.96 1.22 18.18
CA ILE A 293 -2.77 1.37 17.36
C ILE A 293 -2.27 2.82 17.27
N ALA A 294 -2.97 3.78 17.89
CA ALA A 294 -2.47 5.14 18.05
C ALA A 294 -1.31 5.18 19.06
N HIS A 295 -0.50 6.25 19.00
CA HIS A 295 0.55 6.49 19.99
C HIS A 295 -0.05 6.49 21.40
N PRO A 296 0.59 5.86 22.41
CA PRO A 296 0.04 5.74 23.77
C PRO A 296 -0.47 7.07 24.37
N ASP A 297 0.30 8.15 24.19
CA ASP A 297 -0.03 9.48 24.71
C ASP A 297 -1.30 10.08 24.09
N ASP A 298 -1.67 9.65 22.86
CA ASP A 298 -2.82 10.20 22.15
C ASP A 298 -4.13 9.44 22.46
N ARG A 299 -4.03 8.23 23.03
CA ARG A 299 -5.19 7.34 23.21
C ARG A 299 -6.28 7.94 24.08
N ALA A 300 -5.92 8.57 25.20
CA ALA A 300 -6.87 9.19 26.10
C ALA A 300 -7.67 10.30 25.42
N MET A 301 -7.00 11.19 24.70
CA MET A 301 -7.63 12.27 23.91
C MET A 301 -8.53 11.68 22.82
N LEU A 302 -8.07 10.64 22.10
CA LEU A 302 -8.86 9.99 21.07
C LEU A 302 -10.11 9.31 21.62
N GLU A 303 -10.03 8.69 22.80
CA GLU A 303 -11.20 8.11 23.47
C GLU A 303 -12.23 9.17 23.89
N GLU A 304 -11.78 10.29 24.43
CA GLU A 304 -12.64 11.41 24.77
C GLU A 304 -13.38 11.92 23.53
N LYS A 305 -12.63 12.21 22.46
CA LYS A 305 -13.21 12.65 21.18
C LYS A 305 -14.12 11.62 20.52
N ALA A 306 -13.84 10.33 20.69
CA ALA A 306 -14.73 9.27 20.22
C ALA A 306 -16.07 9.25 21.00
N ARG A 307 -16.07 9.58 22.31
CA ARG A 307 -17.31 9.72 23.10
C ARG A 307 -18.11 10.96 22.68
N GLU A 308 -17.44 12.10 22.48
CA GLU A 308 -18.07 13.31 21.98
C GLU A 308 -18.77 13.08 20.62
N ARG A 309 -18.16 12.27 19.75
CA ARG A 309 -18.73 11.86 18.45
C ARG A 309 -19.84 10.79 18.56
N GLY A 310 -20.15 10.27 19.75
CA GLY A 310 -21.09 9.16 19.92
C GLY A 310 -20.59 7.81 19.40
N LEU A 311 -19.29 7.68 19.11
CA LEU A 311 -18.67 6.42 18.65
C LEU A 311 -18.45 5.46 19.82
N LEU A 312 -18.22 5.97 21.02
CA LEU A 312 -18.09 5.21 22.26
C LEU A 312 -19.20 5.61 23.22
N GLY A 313 -19.64 4.66 24.06
CA GLY A 313 -20.56 4.93 25.17
C GLY A 313 -19.93 5.87 26.21
N PRO A 314 -20.73 6.35 27.19
CA PRO A 314 -20.22 7.18 28.28
C PRO A 314 -19.06 6.49 29.00
N ALA A 315 -18.17 7.28 29.59
CA ALA A 315 -17.08 6.73 30.40
C ALA A 315 -17.65 5.83 31.52
N PRO A 316 -16.98 4.72 31.85
CA PRO A 316 -17.39 3.93 33.01
C PRO A 316 -17.45 4.85 34.24
N VAL A 317 -18.59 4.86 34.93
CA VAL A 317 -18.73 5.59 36.20
C VAL A 317 -17.74 4.94 37.15
N GLN A 318 -16.77 5.68 37.64
CA GLN A 318 -15.93 5.23 38.75
C GLN A 318 -16.82 5.20 40.02
N VAL A 319 -17.29 4.04 40.41
CA VAL A 319 -17.98 3.88 41.65
C VAL A 319 -16.92 3.87 42.76
N HIS A 320 -16.65 5.05 43.31
CA HIS A 320 -15.92 5.11 44.59
C HIS A 320 -16.83 4.56 45.66
N ARG A 321 -16.50 3.37 46.20
CA ARG A 321 -17.16 2.90 47.40
C ARG A 321 -16.96 3.94 48.50
N ALA A 322 -18.05 4.46 49.02
CA ALA A 322 -17.99 5.27 50.23
C ALA A 322 -17.23 4.52 51.34
N PRO A 323 -16.37 5.17 52.11
CA PRO A 323 -15.73 4.51 53.26
C PRO A 323 -16.79 3.92 54.17
N SER A 324 -16.65 2.64 54.49
CA SER A 324 -17.54 1.95 55.41
C SER A 324 -17.51 2.65 56.75
N PRO A 325 -18.68 3.03 57.34
CA PRO A 325 -18.72 3.72 58.62
C PRO A 325 -18.16 2.90 59.82
N ASN A 326 -17.85 1.63 59.62
CA ASN A 326 -17.41 0.71 60.69
C ASN A 326 -16.02 0.08 60.50
N GLY A 327 -15.12 0.71 59.73
CA GLY A 327 -13.68 0.32 59.73
C GLY A 327 -13.33 -1.14 59.42
N LYS A 328 -14.30 -1.99 58.98
CA LYS A 328 -14.00 -3.38 58.59
C LYS A 328 -13.58 -3.43 57.15
N GLN A 329 -12.32 -3.81 56.87
CA GLN A 329 -11.86 -4.13 55.53
C GLN A 329 -12.72 -5.24 54.93
N PRO A 330 -13.22 -5.09 53.68
CA PRO A 330 -13.91 -6.17 53.02
C PRO A 330 -12.96 -7.34 52.77
N LYS A 331 -13.39 -8.57 53.10
CA LYS A 331 -12.69 -9.78 52.65
C LYS A 331 -12.70 -9.80 51.14
N VAL A 332 -11.52 -9.89 50.54
CA VAL A 332 -11.36 -10.11 49.09
C VAL A 332 -11.65 -11.57 48.83
N ASP A 333 -12.77 -11.87 48.18
CA ASP A 333 -13.05 -13.22 47.70
C ASP A 333 -12.04 -13.56 46.59
N PRO A 334 -11.46 -14.77 46.58
CA PRO A 334 -10.52 -15.18 45.53
C PRO A 334 -11.25 -15.30 44.20
N PRO A 335 -10.59 -15.06 43.08
CA PRO A 335 -11.18 -15.13 41.77
C PRO A 335 -11.75 -16.53 41.52
N LEU A 336 -12.97 -16.59 41.00
CA LEU A 336 -13.63 -17.83 40.59
C LEU A 336 -12.74 -18.62 39.62
N SER A 337 -12.26 -19.79 40.06
CA SER A 337 -11.53 -20.70 39.21
C SER A 337 -12.46 -21.27 38.13
N THR A 338 -12.18 -21.00 36.87
CA THR A 338 -12.81 -21.68 35.74
C THR A 338 -12.39 -23.14 35.76
N LYS A 339 -13.24 -24.03 36.25
CA LYS A 339 -13.07 -25.49 36.08
C LYS A 339 -13.21 -25.80 34.58
N SER A 340 -12.13 -26.26 33.99
CA SER A 340 -12.14 -26.92 32.67
C SER A 340 -12.86 -28.27 32.83
N GLY A 341 -14.06 -28.38 32.30
CA GLY A 341 -14.77 -29.64 32.16
C GLY A 341 -14.13 -30.46 31.03
N ALA A 342 -13.32 -31.44 31.40
CA ALA A 342 -12.98 -32.54 30.51
C ALA A 342 -14.20 -33.49 30.46
N GLY A 343 -14.93 -33.49 29.36
CA GLY A 343 -15.99 -34.48 29.05
C GLY A 343 -15.46 -35.48 28.02
N LYS A 344 -15.21 -36.69 28.45
CA LYS A 344 -15.07 -37.90 27.64
C LYS A 344 -16.38 -38.20 26.93
N ARG A 345 -16.40 -38.31 25.63
CA ARG A 345 -16.82 -39.48 24.80
C ARG A 345 -16.64 -39.15 23.32
#